data_2f92d544890aaccfb18ba02531368a22
#
_entry.id   2f92d544890aaccfb18ba02531368a22
#
_cell.length_a   1.000
_cell.length_b   1.000
_cell.length_c   1.000
_cell.angle_alpha   90.00
_cell.angle_beta   90.00
_cell.angle_gamma   90.00
#
_symmetry.space_group_name_H-M   'P 1'
#
loop_
_entity.id
_entity.type
_entity.pdbx_description
1 polymer ?
#
loop_
_entity_poly.entity_id
_entity_poly.type
_entity_poly.pdbx_seq_one_letter_code
_entity_poly.pdbx_strand_id
1 'polypeptide(L)'
;MLYSFLMAAAVATPLVGCSDDDAPMEQRDWNTTTLFAASDAAAQDIYYKPLSGYVGDPMPFYDPVAKDFKILYLQDYRPNPVGTYHPIWGVSTTDAASYTSLGELIPCGGINEQDAALGTGSTIYNESDKLYYTLYTAHKYELAAGDSREMVMMATSPDFKTWTKSRTFYLRGADYGYEMHDFRDPFVFRGDDNLYHMLVSCKKGGKGVLAEWTSSDLKAWDHKGVFMSCMWDRFYECPDVFKMGDWWYLVYSELHSAVRKVQYFKGRTLDELKACTQSDAGLWPDAHEGYLDSRGLYAAKTASDGTNRYIWGWCATRSGKDNTKAIDWAGNLVAHKLIQHDDGTLTLGEVPAIAAKFANAAAPAIAAKSTTEGGSVEGDASNLKLSGNAWALFPRLAYQNRIEFTVKTAGNRDKFGISLVRGTDAGVFYSLIVNDESDDNRKVNFEQQGENGCGFLADNDGYVFQRPADNTYHIVITTDNSVCTMYINDQVCYTNRIYGIQRNCWSINSYSGTIEV
;
A
#
# COMPACT_ATOMS: atom_id res chain seq x y z
N MET A 1 -20.58 32.78 22.19
CA MET A 1 -21.25 31.81 23.07
C MET A 1 -21.95 30.64 22.34
N LEU A 2 -22.01 30.60 21.00
CA LEU A 2 -22.66 29.50 20.26
C LEU A 2 -21.69 28.33 19.91
N TYR A 3 -20.40 28.56 19.96
CA TYR A 3 -19.41 27.54 19.61
C TYR A 3 -19.12 26.50 20.72
N SER A 4 -19.38 26.87 21.99
CA SER A 4 -19.12 25.95 23.10
C SER A 4 -20.19 24.87 23.30
N PHE A 5 -21.41 25.11 22.78
CA PHE A 5 -22.50 24.14 22.89
C PHE A 5 -22.47 23.04 21.80
N LEU A 6 -21.92 23.33 20.63
CA LEU A 6 -21.78 22.36 19.54
C LEU A 6 -20.63 21.37 19.78
N MET A 7 -19.59 21.80 20.49
CA MET A 7 -18.48 20.88 20.83
C MET A 7 -18.86 19.88 21.94
N ALA A 8 -19.70 20.29 22.89
CA ALA A 8 -20.13 19.36 23.96
C ALA A 8 -21.07 18.27 23.46
N ALA A 9 -21.89 18.55 22.44
CA ALA A 9 -22.78 17.54 21.86
C ALA A 9 -22.02 16.54 20.95
N ALA A 10 -20.94 16.96 20.28
CA ALA A 10 -20.14 16.09 19.41
C ALA A 10 -19.23 15.14 20.20
N VAL A 11 -18.84 15.53 21.42
CA VAL A 11 -17.99 14.69 22.28
C VAL A 11 -18.78 13.61 23.01
N ALA A 12 -20.07 13.83 23.27
CA ALA A 12 -20.88 12.84 23.98
C ALA A 12 -21.30 11.63 23.12
N THR A 13 -21.49 11.83 21.83
CA THR A 13 -21.93 10.75 20.91
C THR A 13 -20.84 9.70 20.61
N PRO A 14 -19.57 10.06 20.44
CA PRO A 14 -18.51 9.08 20.23
C PRO A 14 -18.21 8.22 21.47
N LEU A 15 -18.35 8.78 22.65
CA LEU A 15 -18.07 8.05 23.89
C LEU A 15 -19.10 6.95 24.19
N VAL A 16 -20.34 7.16 23.78
CA VAL A 16 -21.41 6.13 23.96
C VAL A 16 -21.16 4.92 23.07
N GLY A 17 -20.59 5.11 21.87
CA GLY A 17 -20.26 4.01 20.96
C GLY A 17 -19.00 3.23 21.39
N CYS A 18 -18.11 3.84 22.16
CA CYS A 18 -16.87 3.21 22.62
C CYS A 18 -16.94 2.65 24.04
N SER A 19 -17.97 3.03 24.83
CA SER A 19 -18.14 2.57 26.20
C SER A 19 -18.96 1.29 26.34
N ASP A 20 -19.47 0.76 25.23
CA ASP A 20 -20.19 -0.50 25.20
C ASP A 20 -19.22 -1.65 24.94
N ASP A 21 -18.30 -1.81 25.90
CA ASP A 21 -17.23 -2.78 25.85
C ASP A 21 -17.69 -4.23 25.96
N ASP A 22 -18.92 -4.42 26.46
CA ASP A 22 -19.53 -5.73 26.57
C ASP A 22 -20.27 -6.14 25.27
N ALA A 23 -20.49 -5.21 24.35
CA ALA A 23 -21.10 -5.51 23.06
C ALA A 23 -20.03 -5.87 22.02
N PRO A 24 -20.10 -7.07 21.43
CA PRO A 24 -19.24 -7.43 20.33
C PRO A 24 -19.30 -6.41 19.20
N MET A 25 -18.17 -6.19 18.50
CA MET A 25 -18.08 -5.22 17.40
C MET A 25 -19.12 -5.48 16.31
N GLU A 26 -19.42 -6.74 16.04
CA GLU A 26 -20.45 -7.16 15.08
C GLU A 26 -21.88 -6.78 15.49
N GLN A 27 -22.12 -6.48 16.75
CA GLN A 27 -23.42 -5.97 17.22
C GLN A 27 -23.56 -4.46 17.01
N ARG A 28 -22.47 -3.77 16.71
CA ARG A 28 -22.49 -2.37 16.32
C ARG A 28 -22.85 -2.32 14.85
N ASP A 29 -23.69 -1.38 14.48
CA ASP A 29 -24.17 -1.26 13.10
C ASP A 29 -23.10 -0.68 12.13
N TRP A 30 -21.86 -1.18 12.26
CA TRP A 30 -20.74 -0.80 11.43
C TRP A 30 -20.80 -1.40 10.02
N ASN A 31 -21.48 -2.55 9.90
CA ASN A 31 -21.54 -3.33 8.67
C ASN A 31 -22.75 -2.99 7.81
N THR A 32 -23.48 -1.92 8.13
CA THR A 32 -24.63 -1.54 7.34
C THR A 32 -24.22 -0.78 6.10
N THR A 33 -24.93 -1.07 5.03
CA THR A 33 -24.77 -0.37 3.75
C THR A 33 -25.13 1.13 3.82
N THR A 34 -25.70 1.58 4.93
CA THR A 34 -26.00 3.01 5.16
C THR A 34 -24.76 3.87 5.36
N LEU A 35 -23.65 3.29 5.84
CA LEU A 35 -22.37 3.99 5.97
C LEU A 35 -21.61 4.10 4.65
N PHE A 36 -21.85 3.18 3.73
CA PHE A 36 -21.17 3.10 2.45
C PHE A 36 -22.20 2.90 1.33
N ALA A 37 -22.04 3.63 0.25
CA ALA A 37 -22.91 3.46 -0.89
C ALA A 37 -22.82 2.01 -1.40
N ALA A 38 -23.96 1.36 -1.58
CA ALA A 38 -24.02 -0.03 -2.07
C ALA A 38 -23.28 -0.23 -3.40
N SER A 39 -23.20 0.84 -4.23
CA SER A 39 -22.42 0.87 -5.45
C SER A 39 -20.90 0.77 -5.23
N ASP A 40 -20.40 1.18 -4.07
CA ASP A 40 -18.96 1.05 -3.73
C ASP A 40 -18.61 -0.38 -3.28
N ALA A 41 -19.59 -1.14 -2.80
CA ALA A 41 -19.37 -2.51 -2.34
C ALA A 41 -19.50 -3.53 -3.49
N ALA A 42 -20.34 -3.27 -4.48
CA ALA A 42 -20.76 -4.26 -5.46
C ALA A 42 -19.79 -4.52 -6.61
N ALA A 43 -18.69 -3.80 -6.71
CA ALA A 43 -17.89 -3.81 -7.94
C ALA A 43 -16.39 -4.01 -7.70
N GLN A 44 -15.97 -4.58 -6.57
CA GLN A 44 -14.54 -4.70 -6.24
C GLN A 44 -14.12 -6.17 -6.15
N ASP A 45 -13.76 -6.74 -7.32
CA ASP A 45 -13.41 -8.14 -7.45
C ASP A 45 -11.89 -8.40 -7.50
N ILE A 46 -11.08 -7.35 -7.71
CA ILE A 46 -9.63 -7.47 -7.89
C ILE A 46 -8.89 -6.92 -6.69
N TYR A 47 -9.12 -5.65 -6.39
CA TYR A 47 -8.49 -4.97 -5.25
C TYR A 47 -9.46 -4.94 -4.08
N TYR A 48 -9.29 -5.91 -3.19
CA TYR A 48 -10.24 -6.16 -2.10
C TYR A 48 -10.55 -4.92 -1.27
N LYS A 49 -11.82 -4.78 -0.96
CA LYS A 49 -12.35 -3.85 0.03
C LYS A 49 -13.44 -4.58 0.83
N PRO A 50 -13.50 -4.45 2.17
CA PRO A 50 -14.61 -5.01 2.94
C PRO A 50 -15.93 -4.32 2.53
N LEU A 51 -17.05 -5.00 2.75
CA LEU A 51 -18.38 -4.45 2.46
C LEU A 51 -18.60 -3.11 3.19
N SER A 52 -18.08 -3.03 4.42
CA SER A 52 -18.17 -1.86 5.29
C SER A 52 -16.75 -1.40 5.62
N GLY A 53 -16.38 -0.20 5.25
CA GLY A 53 -15.06 0.37 5.55
C GLY A 53 -13.99 0.11 4.52
N TYR A 54 -12.75 0.17 4.99
CA TYR A 54 -11.54 0.11 4.17
C TYR A 54 -10.46 -0.71 4.88
N VAL A 55 -9.47 -1.13 4.10
CA VAL A 55 -8.29 -1.84 4.57
C VAL A 55 -7.21 -0.85 4.97
N GLY A 56 -6.80 -0.88 6.23
CA GLY A 56 -5.57 -0.24 6.71
C GLY A 56 -4.50 -1.30 6.97
N ASP A 57 -3.27 -0.92 6.89
CA ASP A 57 -2.02 -1.61 7.25
C ASP A 57 -2.08 -3.15 7.18
N PRO A 58 -1.96 -3.75 5.99
CA PRO A 58 -2.05 -5.20 5.83
C PRO A 58 -0.85 -5.90 6.48
N MET A 59 -1.13 -7.04 7.06
CA MET A 59 -0.18 -7.91 7.77
C MET A 59 -0.24 -9.31 7.14
N PRO A 60 0.36 -9.51 5.95
CA PRO A 60 0.30 -10.78 5.26
C PRO A 60 1.15 -11.85 5.97
N PHE A 61 0.65 -13.07 5.90
CA PHE A 61 1.30 -14.25 6.44
C PHE A 61 0.95 -15.46 5.57
N TYR A 62 1.92 -16.30 5.23
CA TYR A 62 1.62 -17.59 4.61
C TYR A 62 1.38 -18.64 5.68
N ASP A 63 0.17 -19.18 5.69
CA ASP A 63 -0.22 -20.23 6.64
C ASP A 63 0.33 -21.58 6.20
N PRO A 64 1.32 -22.15 6.92
CA PRO A 64 1.92 -23.43 6.55
C PRO A 64 0.96 -24.61 6.77
N VAL A 65 -0.12 -24.43 7.54
CA VAL A 65 -1.12 -25.46 7.82
C VAL A 65 -2.20 -25.45 6.74
N ALA A 66 -2.81 -24.31 6.49
CA ALA A 66 -3.88 -24.16 5.49
C ALA A 66 -3.35 -24.09 4.05
N LYS A 67 -2.06 -23.79 3.86
CA LYS A 67 -1.41 -23.63 2.55
C LYS A 67 -2.02 -22.50 1.71
N ASP A 68 -2.35 -21.39 2.36
CA ASP A 68 -2.85 -20.18 1.74
C ASP A 68 -2.24 -18.94 2.40
N PHE A 69 -2.43 -17.78 1.80
CA PHE A 69 -2.07 -16.51 2.41
C PHE A 69 -3.21 -16.01 3.28
N LYS A 70 -2.89 -15.59 4.48
CA LYS A 70 -3.76 -14.85 5.39
C LYS A 70 -3.27 -13.40 5.43
N ILE A 71 -4.15 -12.47 5.15
CA ILE A 71 -3.85 -11.05 5.26
C ILE A 71 -4.71 -10.48 6.38
N LEU A 72 -4.10 -10.26 7.53
CA LEU A 72 -4.71 -9.50 8.60
C LEU A 72 -4.61 -8.02 8.23
N TYR A 73 -5.56 -7.21 8.66
CA TYR A 73 -5.54 -5.77 8.39
C TYR A 73 -6.33 -5.00 9.43
N LEU A 74 -6.05 -3.71 9.54
CA LEU A 74 -6.80 -2.81 10.39
C LEU A 74 -8.09 -2.40 9.67
N GLN A 75 -9.23 -2.71 10.26
CA GLN A 75 -10.53 -2.34 9.69
C GLN A 75 -10.83 -0.87 9.98
N ASP A 76 -10.89 -0.06 8.92
CA ASP A 76 -11.26 1.35 9.02
C ASP A 76 -12.75 1.56 8.72
N TYR A 77 -13.51 1.91 9.74
CA TYR A 77 -14.95 2.15 9.63
C TYR A 77 -15.26 3.63 9.38
N ARG A 78 -14.88 4.17 8.24
CA ARG A 78 -15.23 5.55 7.90
C ARG A 78 -16.70 5.71 7.46
N PRO A 79 -17.42 6.73 7.94
CA PRO A 79 -16.95 7.70 8.94
C PRO A 79 -16.86 7.09 10.34
N ASN A 80 -15.68 7.17 10.96
CA ASN A 80 -15.46 6.70 12.31
C ASN A 80 -15.51 7.91 13.26
N PRO A 81 -16.49 7.96 14.19
CA PRO A 81 -16.62 9.11 15.09
C PRO A 81 -15.46 9.26 16.06
N VAL A 82 -14.69 8.19 16.30
CA VAL A 82 -13.56 8.18 17.21
C VAL A 82 -12.22 8.37 16.50
N GLY A 83 -12.13 8.04 15.22
CA GLY A 83 -10.96 8.29 14.37
C GLY A 83 -9.84 7.25 14.45
N THR A 84 -9.68 6.53 15.56
CA THR A 84 -8.54 5.61 15.79
C THR A 84 -8.95 4.20 16.22
N TYR A 85 -10.19 3.85 16.02
CA TYR A 85 -10.75 2.57 16.42
C TYR A 85 -10.65 1.56 15.28
N HIS A 86 -9.65 0.69 15.34
CA HIS A 86 -9.31 -0.25 14.27
C HIS A 86 -9.13 -1.67 14.83
N PRO A 87 -10.17 -2.53 14.83
CA PRO A 87 -9.99 -3.95 15.13
C PRO A 87 -9.21 -4.64 13.99
N ILE A 88 -8.57 -5.76 14.27
CA ILE A 88 -7.90 -6.58 13.27
C ILE A 88 -8.90 -7.54 12.64
N TRP A 89 -9.13 -7.34 11.36
CA TRP A 89 -9.88 -8.24 10.49
C TRP A 89 -8.93 -9.04 9.61
N GLY A 90 -9.46 -10.02 8.88
CA GLY A 90 -8.65 -10.84 7.99
C GLY A 90 -9.36 -11.26 6.71
N VAL A 91 -8.54 -11.56 5.71
CA VAL A 91 -8.92 -12.28 4.49
C VAL A 91 -7.95 -13.42 4.22
N SER A 92 -8.39 -14.41 3.45
CA SER A 92 -7.52 -15.46 2.92
C SER A 92 -7.53 -15.47 1.39
N THR A 93 -6.42 -15.90 0.79
CA THR A 93 -6.26 -16.04 -0.64
C THR A 93 -5.20 -17.10 -0.98
N THR A 94 -5.38 -17.80 -2.09
CA THR A 94 -4.36 -18.71 -2.65
C THR A 94 -3.64 -18.13 -3.86
N ASP A 95 -4.14 -17.02 -4.41
CA ASP A 95 -3.72 -16.47 -5.70
C ASP A 95 -3.39 -14.97 -5.68
N ALA A 96 -3.54 -14.32 -4.53
CA ALA A 96 -3.39 -12.87 -4.35
C ALA A 96 -4.32 -12.01 -5.23
N ALA A 97 -5.39 -12.60 -5.76
CA ALA A 97 -6.34 -11.94 -6.66
C ALA A 97 -7.82 -12.19 -6.29
N SER A 98 -8.08 -13.26 -5.53
CA SER A 98 -9.42 -13.65 -5.06
C SER A 98 -9.38 -13.83 -3.56
N TYR A 99 -10.26 -13.14 -2.84
CA TYR A 99 -10.20 -13.05 -1.38
C TYR A 99 -11.47 -13.58 -0.74
N THR A 100 -11.30 -14.33 0.36
CA THR A 100 -12.38 -14.77 1.23
C THR A 100 -12.25 -14.08 2.58
N SER A 101 -13.30 -13.38 3.02
CA SER A 101 -13.31 -12.72 4.32
C SER A 101 -13.27 -13.74 5.46
N LEU A 102 -12.43 -13.47 6.44
CA LEU A 102 -12.35 -14.21 7.71
C LEU A 102 -13.11 -13.49 8.84
N GLY A 103 -13.58 -12.26 8.58
CA GLY A 103 -14.23 -11.42 9.59
C GLY A 103 -13.25 -10.77 10.57
N GLU A 104 -13.78 -10.35 11.71
CA GLU A 104 -13.00 -9.82 12.82
C GLU A 104 -12.26 -10.96 13.53
N LEU A 105 -10.97 -10.83 13.66
CA LEU A 105 -10.09 -11.84 14.29
C LEU A 105 -9.66 -11.40 15.70
N ILE A 106 -9.23 -10.15 15.85
CA ILE A 106 -8.81 -9.60 17.15
C ILE A 106 -9.57 -8.30 17.37
N PRO A 107 -10.56 -8.27 18.28
CA PRO A 107 -11.34 -7.07 18.58
C PRO A 107 -10.51 -6.05 19.36
N CYS A 108 -10.93 -4.79 19.34
CA CYS A 108 -10.41 -3.80 20.27
C CYS A 108 -10.76 -4.14 21.71
N GLY A 109 -9.99 -3.62 22.64
CA GLY A 109 -10.33 -3.62 24.05
C GLY A 109 -11.34 -2.54 24.41
N GLY A 110 -11.70 -2.44 25.70
CA GLY A 110 -12.50 -1.36 26.23
C GLY A 110 -11.79 -0.01 26.16
N ILE A 111 -12.57 1.09 26.20
CA ILE A 111 -12.05 2.47 26.04
C ILE A 111 -10.91 2.81 27.01
N ASN A 112 -10.90 2.19 28.18
CA ASN A 112 -9.89 2.40 29.23
C ASN A 112 -8.73 1.39 29.16
N GLU A 113 -8.81 0.39 28.28
CA GLU A 113 -7.78 -0.63 28.14
C GLU A 113 -6.63 -0.13 27.25
N GLN A 114 -5.48 -0.81 27.34
CA GLN A 114 -4.30 -0.45 26.57
C GLN A 114 -4.54 -0.61 25.06
N ASP A 115 -5.38 -1.55 24.65
CA ASP A 115 -5.70 -1.86 23.27
C ASP A 115 -7.11 -1.38 22.88
N ALA A 116 -7.51 -0.22 23.39
CA ALA A 116 -8.74 0.46 22.99
C ALA A 116 -8.80 0.73 21.47
N ALA A 117 -7.66 0.84 20.81
CA ALA A 117 -7.51 0.74 19.36
C ALA A 117 -6.29 -0.13 19.04
N LEU A 118 -6.34 -0.80 17.89
CA LEU A 118 -5.24 -1.65 17.45
C LEU A 118 -4.46 -0.98 16.31
N GLY A 119 -3.20 -1.28 16.23
CA GLY A 119 -2.29 -0.89 15.16
C GLY A 119 -1.60 -2.09 14.56
N THR A 120 -0.74 -1.83 13.62
CA THR A 120 -0.06 -2.83 12.81
C THR A 120 0.77 -3.81 13.63
N GLY A 121 0.96 -4.99 13.06
CA GLY A 121 1.74 -6.06 13.65
C GLY A 121 2.21 -7.09 12.62
N SER A 122 2.44 -8.30 13.09
CA SER A 122 2.77 -9.45 12.25
C SER A 122 2.35 -10.76 12.90
N THR A 123 2.17 -11.79 12.07
CA THR A 123 1.79 -13.14 12.52
C THR A 123 2.89 -14.13 12.15
N ILE A 124 3.12 -15.09 13.03
CA ILE A 124 4.03 -16.21 12.80
C ILE A 124 3.43 -17.49 13.40
N TYR A 125 3.66 -18.62 12.74
CA TYR A 125 3.28 -19.94 13.24
C TYR A 125 4.47 -20.59 13.94
N ASN A 126 4.26 -21.10 15.15
CA ASN A 126 5.28 -21.86 15.89
C ASN A 126 5.01 -23.35 15.76
N GLU A 127 5.88 -24.04 15.02
CA GLU A 127 5.80 -25.49 14.81
C GLU A 127 5.92 -26.31 16.11
N SER A 128 6.56 -25.77 17.14
CA SER A 128 6.84 -26.50 18.39
C SER A 128 5.59 -26.69 19.25
N ASP A 129 4.75 -25.66 19.35
CA ASP A 129 3.51 -25.68 20.15
C ASP A 129 2.24 -25.63 19.31
N LYS A 130 2.39 -25.57 17.97
CA LYS A 130 1.28 -25.56 17.01
C LYS A 130 0.33 -24.37 17.19
N LEU A 131 0.86 -23.22 17.57
CA LEU A 131 0.12 -21.98 17.75
C LEU A 131 0.53 -20.91 16.74
N TYR A 132 -0.44 -20.12 16.34
CA TYR A 132 -0.21 -18.86 15.68
C TYR A 132 -0.01 -17.78 16.74
N TYR A 133 0.98 -16.91 16.53
CA TYR A 133 1.30 -15.77 17.36
C TYR A 133 1.14 -14.50 16.53
N THR A 134 0.26 -13.60 16.93
CA THR A 134 0.16 -12.26 16.36
C THR A 134 0.61 -11.26 17.39
N LEU A 135 1.70 -10.53 17.07
CA LEU A 135 2.14 -9.39 17.84
C LEU A 135 1.62 -8.14 17.13
N TYR A 136 1.04 -7.22 17.88
CA TYR A 136 0.37 -6.05 17.33
C TYR A 136 0.59 -4.83 18.22
N THR A 137 0.41 -3.65 17.65
CA THR A 137 0.42 -2.39 18.39
C THR A 137 -0.90 -2.20 19.09
N ALA A 138 -0.85 -1.88 20.37
CA ALA A 138 -2.00 -1.54 21.19
C ALA A 138 -1.96 -0.07 21.54
N HIS A 139 -3.02 0.68 21.20
CA HIS A 139 -3.14 2.11 21.44
C HIS A 139 -4.09 2.40 22.60
N LYS A 140 -3.60 3.11 23.60
CA LYS A 140 -4.43 3.62 24.69
C LYS A 140 -5.03 4.97 24.32
N TYR A 141 -6.30 5.12 24.57
CA TYR A 141 -7.05 6.32 24.23
C TYR A 141 -6.78 7.46 25.21
N GLU A 142 -7.17 7.23 26.46
CA GLU A 142 -7.02 8.20 27.55
C GLU A 142 -5.76 7.91 28.32
N LEU A 143 -4.86 8.88 28.37
CA LEU A 143 -3.55 8.74 29.00
C LEU A 143 -3.55 9.40 30.37
N ALA A 144 -3.22 8.63 31.40
CA ALA A 144 -2.78 9.15 32.68
C ALA A 144 -1.27 9.44 32.65
N ALA A 145 -0.79 10.15 33.65
CA ALA A 145 0.65 10.43 33.79
C ALA A 145 1.44 9.12 33.91
N GLY A 146 2.41 8.92 33.00
CA GLY A 146 3.24 7.72 32.94
C GLY A 146 2.69 6.60 32.06
N ASP A 147 1.52 6.76 31.46
CA ASP A 147 0.99 5.81 30.49
C ASP A 147 1.75 5.90 29.16
N SER A 148 1.94 4.75 28.52
CA SER A 148 2.38 4.68 27.14
C SER A 148 1.17 4.69 26.21
N ARG A 149 1.18 5.55 25.19
CA ARG A 149 0.13 5.53 24.16
C ARG A 149 0.18 4.23 23.37
N GLU A 150 1.37 3.78 23.04
CA GLU A 150 1.62 2.61 22.22
C GLU A 150 2.42 1.56 22.99
N MET A 151 2.01 0.31 22.87
CA MET A 151 2.70 -0.87 23.39
C MET A 151 2.58 -2.00 22.38
N VAL A 152 3.51 -2.96 22.45
CA VAL A 152 3.32 -4.24 21.76
C VAL A 152 2.57 -5.20 22.67
N MET A 153 1.48 -5.74 22.17
CA MET A 153 0.72 -6.82 22.79
C MET A 153 0.72 -8.06 21.89
N MET A 154 0.21 -9.16 22.39
CA MET A 154 0.22 -10.45 21.71
C MET A 154 -1.13 -11.16 21.84
N ALA A 155 -1.58 -11.78 20.76
CA ALA A 155 -2.67 -12.75 20.75
C ALA A 155 -2.19 -14.07 20.13
N THR A 156 -2.78 -15.18 20.58
CA THR A 156 -2.46 -16.51 20.06
C THR A 156 -3.73 -17.22 19.59
N SER A 157 -3.57 -18.12 18.61
CA SER A 157 -4.65 -18.94 18.09
C SER A 157 -4.16 -20.36 17.77
N PRO A 158 -4.94 -21.42 18.08
CA PRO A 158 -4.64 -22.78 17.65
C PRO A 158 -5.13 -23.07 16.20
N ASP A 159 -6.04 -22.28 15.65
CA ASP A 159 -6.80 -22.60 14.45
C ASP A 159 -6.96 -21.43 13.46
N PHE A 160 -6.30 -20.30 13.73
CA PHE A 160 -6.40 -19.03 12.99
C PHE A 160 -7.83 -18.41 13.00
N LYS A 161 -8.74 -18.91 13.81
CA LYS A 161 -10.13 -18.42 13.92
C LYS A 161 -10.42 -17.87 15.31
N THR A 162 -9.99 -18.61 16.34
CA THR A 162 -10.22 -18.25 17.73
C THR A 162 -8.95 -17.65 18.31
N TRP A 163 -8.97 -16.35 18.58
CA TRP A 163 -7.82 -15.62 19.10
C TRP A 163 -7.98 -15.30 20.58
N THR A 164 -6.91 -15.50 21.33
CA THR A 164 -6.83 -15.19 22.76
C THR A 164 -5.74 -14.16 22.99
N LYS A 165 -6.12 -12.97 23.47
CA LYS A 165 -5.18 -11.93 23.86
C LYS A 165 -4.42 -12.34 25.12
N SER A 166 -3.11 -12.15 25.12
CA SER A 166 -2.29 -12.32 26.30
C SER A 166 -2.59 -11.22 27.32
N ARG A 167 -2.82 -11.60 28.56
CA ARG A 167 -3.02 -10.66 29.67
C ARG A 167 -1.74 -10.38 30.44
N THR A 168 -0.63 -10.98 30.04
CA THR A 168 0.66 -10.90 30.75
C THR A 168 1.81 -10.43 29.87
N PHE A 169 1.61 -10.40 28.55
CA PHE A 169 2.62 -9.92 27.61
C PHE A 169 2.33 -8.47 27.24
N TYR A 170 3.17 -7.57 27.72
CA TYR A 170 3.18 -6.15 27.40
C TYR A 170 4.62 -5.71 27.21
N LEU A 171 4.94 -5.15 26.06
CA LEU A 171 6.25 -4.58 25.77
C LEU A 171 6.11 -3.06 25.65
N ARG A 172 6.70 -2.33 26.59
CA ARG A 172 6.68 -0.87 26.65
C ARG A 172 8.03 -0.32 26.24
N GLY A 173 8.05 0.65 25.31
CA GLY A 173 9.27 1.31 24.88
C GLY A 173 10.05 1.98 26.01
N ALA A 174 9.35 2.61 26.95
CA ALA A 174 9.95 3.31 28.09
C ALA A 174 10.80 2.40 29.00
N ASP A 175 10.48 1.11 29.12
CA ASP A 175 11.22 0.16 29.94
C ASP A 175 12.60 -0.15 29.34
N TYR A 176 12.84 0.19 28.08
CA TYR A 176 14.08 -0.02 27.32
C TYR A 176 14.74 1.28 26.85
N GLY A 177 14.24 2.45 27.32
CA GLY A 177 14.80 3.75 26.98
C GLY A 177 14.39 4.28 25.62
N TYR A 178 13.23 3.84 25.10
CA TYR A 178 12.54 4.40 23.93
C TYR A 178 11.41 5.34 24.35
N GLU A 179 10.89 6.11 23.42
CA GLU A 179 9.80 7.05 23.68
C GLU A 179 8.45 6.33 23.87
N MET A 180 7.55 6.91 24.67
CA MET A 180 6.28 6.30 25.08
C MET A 180 5.18 6.40 24.02
N HIS A 181 5.34 7.28 23.02
CA HIS A 181 4.29 7.63 22.08
C HIS A 181 4.55 7.17 20.63
N ASP A 182 5.75 6.76 20.36
CA ASP A 182 6.16 6.21 19.05
C ASP A 182 6.84 4.85 19.31
N PHE A 183 6.02 3.79 19.46
CA PHE A 183 6.49 2.43 19.74
C PHE A 183 5.50 1.41 19.17
N ARG A 184 5.63 1.09 17.86
CA ARG A 184 4.62 0.36 17.11
C ARG A 184 5.18 -0.59 16.05
N ASP A 185 4.28 -1.28 15.34
CA ASP A 185 4.50 -2.10 14.16
C ASP A 185 5.47 -3.27 14.41
N PRO A 186 5.23 -4.12 15.43
CA PRO A 186 6.10 -5.26 15.68
C PRO A 186 6.10 -6.21 14.48
N PHE A 187 7.28 -6.52 13.99
CA PHE A 187 7.46 -7.50 12.93
C PHE A 187 8.39 -8.62 13.36
N VAL A 188 7.92 -9.87 13.24
CA VAL A 188 8.65 -11.07 13.66
C VAL A 188 9.09 -11.88 12.45
N PHE A 189 10.38 -12.26 12.43
CA PHE A 189 10.96 -13.14 11.41
C PHE A 189 11.91 -14.15 12.04
N ARG A 190 12.26 -15.18 11.29
CA ARG A 190 13.27 -16.18 11.69
C ARG A 190 14.62 -15.80 11.13
N GLY A 191 15.63 -15.67 11.98
CA GLY A 191 17.02 -15.43 11.58
C GLY A 191 17.77 -16.70 11.17
N ASP A 192 18.93 -16.52 10.54
CA ASP A 192 19.85 -17.64 10.21
C ASP A 192 20.46 -18.28 11.48
N ASP A 193 20.39 -17.59 12.62
CA ASP A 193 20.80 -18.07 13.96
C ASP A 193 19.77 -18.98 14.63
N ASN A 194 18.66 -19.26 13.95
CA ASN A 194 17.52 -20.01 14.46
C ASN A 194 16.76 -19.35 15.62
N LEU A 195 16.93 -18.06 15.86
CA LEU A 195 16.09 -17.29 16.75
C LEU A 195 14.95 -16.60 16.00
N TYR A 196 13.89 -16.28 16.72
CA TYR A 196 12.90 -15.32 16.30
C TYR A 196 13.43 -13.92 16.62
N HIS A 197 13.39 -13.04 15.65
CA HIS A 197 13.72 -11.64 15.79
C HIS A 197 12.44 -10.83 15.70
N MET A 198 12.24 -9.86 16.57
CA MET A 198 11.17 -8.91 16.51
C MET A 198 11.76 -7.52 16.34
N LEU A 199 11.37 -6.82 15.29
CA LEU A 199 11.66 -5.40 15.12
C LEU A 199 10.44 -4.59 15.54
N VAL A 200 10.69 -3.45 16.19
CA VAL A 200 9.64 -2.48 16.57
C VAL A 200 10.07 -1.10 16.09
N SER A 201 9.19 -0.44 15.37
CA SER A 201 9.37 0.95 14.94
C SER A 201 9.19 1.87 16.14
N CYS A 202 10.21 2.64 16.48
CA CYS A 202 10.16 3.50 17.67
C CYS A 202 11.07 4.72 17.54
N LYS A 203 11.03 5.59 18.54
CA LYS A 203 11.94 6.74 18.66
C LYS A 203 12.86 6.60 19.87
N LYS A 204 14.09 7.08 19.68
CA LYS A 204 15.10 7.21 20.73
C LYS A 204 15.81 8.55 20.60
N GLY A 205 15.62 9.40 21.60
CA GLY A 205 16.21 10.76 21.59
C GLY A 205 15.77 11.61 20.39
N GLY A 206 14.51 11.56 20.03
CA GLY A 206 13.90 12.28 18.91
C GLY A 206 14.15 11.69 17.53
N LYS A 207 14.92 10.61 17.41
CA LYS A 207 15.23 9.94 16.13
C LYS A 207 14.44 8.65 15.99
N GLY A 208 13.92 8.38 14.78
CA GLY A 208 13.34 7.09 14.44
C GLY A 208 14.40 5.99 14.47
N VAL A 209 14.04 4.83 15.00
CA VAL A 209 14.87 3.63 15.02
C VAL A 209 13.99 2.39 14.87
N LEU A 210 14.58 1.31 14.37
CA LEU A 210 14.06 -0.04 14.54
C LEU A 210 14.78 -0.67 15.73
N ALA A 211 14.05 -1.00 16.79
CA ALA A 211 14.58 -1.71 17.95
C ALA A 211 14.39 -3.22 17.79
N GLU A 212 15.32 -4.01 18.32
CA GLU A 212 15.37 -5.46 18.15
C GLU A 212 15.23 -6.20 19.47
N TRP A 213 14.41 -7.24 19.44
CA TRP A 213 14.32 -8.30 20.46
C TRP A 213 14.52 -9.65 19.80
N THR A 214 15.05 -10.64 20.52
CA THR A 214 15.15 -12.03 20.07
C THR A 214 14.47 -12.97 21.05
N SER A 215 13.97 -14.08 20.53
CA SER A 215 13.31 -15.15 21.30
C SER A 215 13.59 -16.52 20.71
N SER A 216 13.68 -17.54 21.55
CA SER A 216 13.72 -18.94 21.11
C SER A 216 12.34 -19.59 21.01
N ASP A 217 11.31 -19.01 21.64
CA ASP A 217 10.01 -19.65 21.85
C ASP A 217 8.79 -18.74 21.59
N LEU A 218 8.99 -17.47 21.21
CA LEU A 218 7.99 -16.42 21.03
C LEU A 218 7.31 -15.94 22.33
N LYS A 219 7.71 -16.46 23.50
CA LYS A 219 7.11 -16.15 24.80
C LYS A 219 7.97 -15.22 25.64
N ALA A 220 9.28 -15.49 25.67
CA ALA A 220 10.27 -14.65 26.33
C ALA A 220 11.14 -13.94 25.29
N TRP A 221 11.37 -12.65 25.50
CA TRP A 221 12.06 -11.80 24.55
C TRP A 221 13.22 -11.03 25.19
N ASP A 222 14.41 -11.19 24.62
CA ASP A 222 15.64 -10.53 25.04
C ASP A 222 15.88 -9.28 24.18
N HIS A 223 15.97 -8.11 24.81
CA HIS A 223 16.28 -6.85 24.13
C HIS A 223 17.71 -6.83 23.61
N LYS A 224 17.91 -6.51 22.34
CA LYS A 224 19.22 -6.45 21.67
C LYS A 224 19.68 -5.02 21.38
N GLY A 225 18.82 -4.04 21.52
CA GLY A 225 19.14 -2.65 21.23
C GLY A 225 18.57 -2.16 19.93
N VAL A 226 19.25 -1.23 19.29
CA VAL A 226 18.86 -0.68 18.00
C VAL A 226 19.35 -1.58 16.87
N PHE A 227 18.42 -2.06 16.04
CA PHE A 227 18.73 -2.80 14.82
C PHE A 227 19.23 -1.85 13.72
N MET A 228 18.48 -0.75 13.49
CA MET A 228 18.79 0.25 12.48
C MET A 228 18.31 1.63 12.95
N SER A 229 19.07 2.67 12.67
CA SER A 229 18.68 4.05 12.93
C SER A 229 18.21 4.70 11.63
N CYS A 230 17.07 5.37 11.69
CA CYS A 230 16.62 6.22 10.59
C CYS A 230 17.52 7.46 10.49
N MET A 231 17.69 7.98 9.29
CA MET A 231 18.34 9.28 9.11
C MET A 231 17.38 10.41 9.50
N TRP A 232 17.93 11.45 10.08
CA TRP A 232 17.20 12.67 10.49
C TRP A 232 16.06 12.36 11.47
N ASP A 233 14.90 12.97 11.25
CA ASP A 233 13.65 12.76 11.97
C ASP A 233 12.71 11.75 11.31
N ARG A 234 13.22 10.93 10.39
CA ARG A 234 12.44 9.94 9.65
C ARG A 234 11.98 8.80 10.54
N PHE A 235 10.95 8.09 10.07
CA PHE A 235 10.35 6.99 10.81
C PHE A 235 9.97 5.84 9.85
N TYR A 236 10.55 4.66 10.07
CA TYR A 236 10.30 3.47 9.27
C TYR A 236 9.10 2.72 9.83
N GLU A 237 7.93 2.93 9.22
CA GLU A 237 6.69 2.23 9.59
C GLU A 237 6.58 0.89 8.88
N CYS A 238 5.82 -0.01 9.51
CA CYS A 238 5.45 -1.30 8.94
C CYS A 238 6.66 -2.11 8.44
N PRO A 239 7.72 -2.31 9.23
CA PRO A 239 8.89 -3.05 8.79
C PRO A 239 8.52 -4.48 8.42
N ASP A 240 9.22 -5.03 7.41
CA ASP A 240 9.08 -6.40 6.95
C ASP A 240 10.47 -6.92 6.54
N VAL A 241 11.03 -7.84 7.31
CA VAL A 241 12.36 -8.42 7.07
C VAL A 241 12.23 -9.84 6.57
N PHE A 242 12.85 -10.13 5.43
CA PHE A 242 12.84 -11.46 4.84
C PHE A 242 14.12 -11.76 4.07
N LYS A 243 14.34 -13.06 3.84
CA LYS A 243 15.38 -13.55 2.95
C LYS A 243 14.75 -14.02 1.63
N MET A 244 15.35 -13.63 0.52
CA MET A 244 14.96 -14.09 -0.81
C MET A 244 16.24 -14.34 -1.62
N GLY A 245 16.43 -15.56 -2.10
CA GLY A 245 17.71 -15.98 -2.67
C GLY A 245 18.86 -15.77 -1.66
N ASP A 246 19.91 -15.10 -2.12
CA ASP A 246 21.11 -14.80 -1.32
C ASP A 246 21.06 -13.46 -0.59
N TRP A 247 19.91 -12.79 -0.57
CA TRP A 247 19.78 -11.45 -0.04
C TRP A 247 18.79 -11.39 1.12
N TRP A 248 19.12 -10.60 2.13
CA TRP A 248 18.21 -10.10 3.15
C TRP A 248 17.64 -8.75 2.73
N TYR A 249 16.38 -8.54 3.02
CA TYR A 249 15.65 -7.32 2.73
C TYR A 249 14.96 -6.80 3.97
N LEU A 250 14.87 -5.47 4.06
CA LEU A 250 13.95 -4.76 4.94
C LEU A 250 13.08 -3.88 4.05
N VAL A 251 11.81 -4.22 3.92
CA VAL A 251 10.78 -3.37 3.33
C VAL A 251 10.15 -2.52 4.43
N TYR A 252 9.88 -1.27 4.15
CA TYR A 252 9.27 -0.34 5.11
C TYR A 252 8.51 0.77 4.38
N SER A 253 7.64 1.49 5.11
CA SER A 253 6.93 2.67 4.63
C SER A 253 7.50 3.91 5.31
N GLU A 254 7.94 4.89 4.51
CA GLU A 254 8.51 6.12 5.03
C GLU A 254 7.41 7.12 5.37
N LEU A 255 7.31 7.51 6.64
CA LEU A 255 6.24 8.38 7.13
C LEU A 255 6.49 9.86 6.86
N HIS A 256 7.68 10.36 7.15
CA HIS A 256 7.96 11.79 7.28
C HIS A 256 8.69 12.41 6.09
N SER A 257 8.94 11.67 5.03
CA SER A 257 9.60 12.24 3.87
C SER A 257 8.60 13.01 2.99
N ALA A 258 9.12 14.00 2.25
CA ALA A 258 8.39 14.59 1.12
C ALA A 258 7.98 13.51 0.10
N VAL A 259 8.67 12.36 0.13
CA VAL A 259 8.46 11.19 -0.71
C VAL A 259 7.96 10.03 0.16
N ARG A 260 6.69 10.08 0.57
CA ARG A 260 6.02 9.02 1.32
C ARG A 260 5.81 7.81 0.40
N LYS A 261 6.66 6.79 0.52
CA LYS A 261 6.67 5.60 -0.35
C LYS A 261 6.98 4.33 0.43
N VAL A 262 6.68 3.19 -0.19
CA VAL A 262 7.20 1.88 0.20
C VAL A 262 8.61 1.73 -0.38
N GLN A 263 9.56 1.49 0.51
CA GLN A 263 10.99 1.43 0.20
C GLN A 263 11.60 0.14 0.74
N TYR A 264 12.81 -0.18 0.31
CA TYR A 264 13.54 -1.32 0.85
C TYR A 264 15.04 -1.05 0.97
N PHE A 265 15.67 -1.74 1.91
CA PHE A 265 17.10 -1.98 1.97
C PHE A 265 17.43 -3.42 1.63
N LYS A 266 18.63 -3.69 1.14
CA LYS A 266 19.15 -5.03 0.87
C LYS A 266 20.57 -5.22 1.39
N GLY A 267 20.90 -6.45 1.81
CA GLY A 267 22.24 -6.86 2.22
C GLY A 267 22.42 -8.37 2.03
N ARG A 268 23.64 -8.84 1.86
CA ARG A 268 23.93 -10.28 1.76
C ARG A 268 23.79 -10.99 3.11
N THR A 269 23.93 -10.24 4.19
CA THR A 269 23.80 -10.71 5.57
C THR A 269 22.90 -9.76 6.36
N LEU A 270 22.41 -10.23 7.52
CA LEU A 270 21.67 -9.33 8.43
C LEU A 270 22.55 -8.18 8.95
N ASP A 271 23.84 -8.41 9.11
CA ASP A 271 24.77 -7.36 9.56
C ASP A 271 24.98 -6.29 8.48
N GLU A 272 25.06 -6.68 7.21
CA GLU A 272 25.06 -5.73 6.10
C GLU A 272 23.74 -4.95 6.03
N LEU A 273 22.60 -5.63 6.22
CA LEU A 273 21.29 -4.97 6.25
C LEU A 273 21.20 -3.96 7.40
N LYS A 274 21.68 -4.32 8.60
CA LYS A 274 21.74 -3.43 9.78
C LYS A 274 22.62 -2.19 9.53
N ALA A 275 23.65 -2.33 8.71
CA ALA A 275 24.56 -1.25 8.37
C ALA A 275 24.03 -0.31 7.28
N CYS A 276 22.93 -0.64 6.61
CA CYS A 276 22.32 0.22 5.62
C CYS A 276 21.82 1.53 6.25
N THR A 277 22.02 2.62 5.53
CA THR A 277 21.48 3.93 5.88
C THR A 277 20.82 4.52 4.66
N GLN A 278 19.74 5.29 4.85
CA GLN A 278 19.17 6.04 3.75
C GLN A 278 20.18 7.02 3.18
N SER A 279 20.17 7.18 1.85
CA SER A 279 20.99 8.22 1.20
C SER A 279 20.56 9.61 1.64
N ASP A 280 21.50 10.54 1.74
CA ASP A 280 21.27 11.94 2.14
C ASP A 280 20.23 12.64 1.25
N ALA A 281 20.18 12.28 -0.02
CA ALA A 281 19.24 12.86 -0.97
C ALA A 281 17.79 12.43 -0.74
N GLY A 282 17.54 11.23 -0.15
CA GLY A 282 16.21 10.69 0.12
C GLY A 282 15.28 10.56 -1.09
N LEU A 283 15.80 10.92 -2.25
CA LEU A 283 15.09 10.96 -3.53
C LEU A 283 15.60 9.89 -4.49
N TRP A 284 16.84 9.45 -4.30
CA TRP A 284 17.51 8.50 -5.19
C TRP A 284 18.07 7.35 -4.35
N PRO A 285 17.65 6.12 -4.64
CA PRO A 285 18.21 4.96 -3.97
C PRO A 285 19.70 4.81 -4.31
N ASP A 286 20.51 4.49 -3.32
CA ASP A 286 21.86 4.00 -3.56
C ASP A 286 21.86 2.50 -3.91
N ALA A 287 23.01 1.86 -3.99
CA ALA A 287 23.13 0.45 -4.34
C ALA A 287 22.45 -0.52 -3.33
N HIS A 288 22.08 -0.05 -2.14
CA HIS A 288 21.52 -0.85 -1.06
C HIS A 288 20.04 -0.59 -0.80
N GLU A 289 19.42 0.41 -1.43
CA GLU A 289 18.03 0.80 -1.24
C GLU A 289 17.27 0.95 -2.57
N GLY A 290 15.94 0.95 -2.52
CA GLY A 290 15.09 1.19 -3.68
C GLY A 290 13.65 1.49 -3.30
N TYR A 291 12.90 2.02 -4.26
CA TYR A 291 11.46 2.22 -4.17
C TYR A 291 10.73 1.05 -4.84
N LEU A 292 9.59 0.66 -4.27
CA LEU A 292 8.77 -0.40 -4.86
C LEU A 292 7.58 0.12 -5.65
N ASP A 293 6.99 1.23 -5.22
CA ASP A 293 5.80 1.81 -5.88
C ASP A 293 5.77 3.34 -5.71
N SER A 294 4.75 3.95 -6.27
CA SER A 294 4.41 5.35 -6.08
C SER A 294 3.79 5.61 -4.70
N ARG A 295 3.44 6.86 -4.45
CA ARG A 295 2.78 7.31 -3.21
C ARG A 295 1.37 6.72 -3.00
N GLY A 296 0.77 6.16 -4.04
CA GLY A 296 -0.56 5.54 -3.98
C GLY A 296 -0.62 4.26 -3.16
N LEU A 297 0.48 3.55 -2.98
CA LEU A 297 0.61 2.35 -2.14
C LEU A 297 1.31 2.69 -0.82
N TYR A 298 0.78 2.16 0.29
CA TYR A 298 1.38 2.37 1.61
C TYR A 298 1.22 1.19 2.54
N ALA A 299 2.02 1.17 3.64
CA ALA A 299 2.03 0.15 4.70
C ALA A 299 2.19 -1.28 4.15
N ALA A 300 2.96 -1.42 3.07
CA ALA A 300 3.06 -2.68 2.38
C ALA A 300 4.03 -3.64 3.05
N LYS A 301 3.61 -4.91 3.15
CA LYS A 301 4.38 -6.04 3.66
C LYS A 301 4.25 -7.24 2.75
N THR A 302 5.16 -8.20 2.89
CA THR A 302 5.26 -9.36 2.01
C THR A 302 4.95 -10.68 2.69
N ALA A 303 4.53 -11.68 1.91
CA ALA A 303 4.51 -13.08 2.31
C ALA A 303 4.89 -13.98 1.13
N SER A 304 5.43 -15.17 1.43
CA SER A 304 5.88 -16.13 0.43
C SER A 304 5.35 -17.53 0.71
N ASP A 305 4.92 -18.22 -0.33
CA ASP A 305 4.57 -19.65 -0.31
C ASP A 305 5.79 -20.57 -0.53
N GLY A 306 6.99 -19.98 -0.59
CA GLY A 306 8.25 -20.67 -0.91
C GLY A 306 8.59 -20.66 -2.39
N THR A 307 7.64 -20.37 -3.28
CA THR A 307 7.83 -20.27 -4.74
C THR A 307 7.67 -18.83 -5.22
N ASN A 308 6.58 -18.21 -4.80
CA ASN A 308 6.26 -16.81 -5.12
C ASN A 308 6.29 -15.98 -3.85
N ARG A 309 6.69 -14.74 -3.98
CA ARG A 309 6.51 -13.72 -2.95
C ARG A 309 5.62 -12.62 -3.51
N TYR A 310 4.61 -12.27 -2.74
CA TYR A 310 3.72 -11.16 -3.02
C TYR A 310 3.89 -10.08 -1.96
N ILE A 311 3.56 -8.86 -2.34
CA ILE A 311 3.49 -7.72 -1.43
C ILE A 311 2.06 -7.19 -1.42
N TRP A 312 1.54 -6.88 -0.24
CA TRP A 312 0.23 -6.27 -0.05
C TRP A 312 0.38 -4.95 0.67
N GLY A 313 -0.25 -3.92 0.12
CA GLY A 313 -0.39 -2.61 0.71
C GLY A 313 -1.82 -2.09 0.52
N TRP A 314 -2.12 -0.92 1.02
CA TRP A 314 -3.39 -0.28 0.73
C TRP A 314 -3.22 0.88 -0.24
N CYS A 315 -4.12 0.94 -1.24
CA CYS A 315 -4.27 2.10 -2.11
C CYS A 315 -5.21 3.10 -1.44
N ALA A 316 -4.65 4.22 -1.03
CA ALA A 316 -5.36 5.27 -0.30
C ALA A 316 -6.64 5.71 -1.00
N THR A 317 -7.68 6.04 -0.24
CA THR A 317 -8.75 6.89 -0.74
C THR A 317 -8.31 8.36 -0.74
N ARG A 318 -9.08 9.23 -1.41
CA ARG A 318 -8.87 10.68 -1.36
C ARG A 318 -10.08 11.35 -0.73
N SER A 319 -9.85 12.41 0.00
CA SER A 319 -10.89 13.17 0.70
C SER A 319 -12.03 13.57 -0.23
N GLY A 320 -13.24 13.20 0.17
CA GLY A 320 -14.44 13.48 -0.62
C GLY A 320 -14.55 12.72 -1.95
N LYS A 321 -13.72 11.70 -2.19
CA LYS A 321 -13.59 10.99 -3.47
C LYS A 321 -13.23 11.93 -4.62
N ASP A 322 -12.36 12.90 -4.35
CA ASP A 322 -11.93 13.95 -5.30
C ASP A 322 -10.46 13.72 -5.68
N ASN A 323 -10.19 13.58 -6.99
CA ASN A 323 -8.83 13.34 -7.50
C ASN A 323 -7.84 14.46 -7.18
N THR A 324 -8.31 15.67 -6.85
CA THR A 324 -7.49 16.84 -6.54
C THR A 324 -7.17 17.00 -5.05
N LYS A 325 -7.80 16.18 -4.20
CA LYS A 325 -7.64 16.26 -2.74
C LYS A 325 -6.56 15.34 -2.24
N ALA A 326 -6.13 15.61 -0.99
CA ALA A 326 -5.16 14.81 -0.27
C ALA A 326 -5.62 13.35 -0.11
N ILE A 327 -4.64 12.46 0.00
CA ILE A 327 -4.89 11.06 0.32
C ILE A 327 -5.35 10.92 1.78
N ASP A 328 -6.29 10.02 2.00
CA ASP A 328 -6.74 9.63 3.35
C ASP A 328 -5.84 8.49 3.88
N TRP A 329 -6.05 8.12 5.14
CA TRP A 329 -5.53 6.86 5.66
C TRP A 329 -6.44 5.70 5.23
N ALA A 330 -5.89 4.50 4.96
CA ALA A 330 -6.58 3.29 4.48
C ALA A 330 -7.22 3.42 3.07
N GLY A 331 -7.63 2.28 2.54
CA GLY A 331 -8.23 2.20 1.21
C GLY A 331 -8.56 0.77 0.78
N ASN A 332 -8.19 0.39 -0.44
CA ASN A 332 -8.31 -0.97 -0.95
C ASN A 332 -7.02 -1.74 -0.75
N LEU A 333 -7.14 -3.02 -0.44
CA LEU A 333 -6.01 -3.94 -0.47
C LEU A 333 -5.53 -4.14 -1.91
N VAL A 334 -4.28 -3.83 -2.16
CA VAL A 334 -3.64 -4.03 -3.47
C VAL A 334 -2.49 -5.01 -3.29
N ALA A 335 -2.41 -5.98 -4.19
CA ALA A 335 -1.35 -6.97 -4.25
C ALA A 335 -0.51 -6.82 -5.51
N HIS A 336 0.80 -7.03 -5.38
CA HIS A 336 1.75 -7.13 -6.49
C HIS A 336 2.62 -8.37 -6.33
N LYS A 337 3.12 -8.91 -7.44
CA LYS A 337 4.16 -9.92 -7.41
C LYS A 337 5.50 -9.23 -7.15
N LEU A 338 6.25 -9.69 -6.16
CA LEU A 338 7.60 -9.22 -5.92
C LEU A 338 8.57 -9.97 -6.83
N ILE A 339 9.40 -9.22 -7.55
CA ILE A 339 10.39 -9.74 -8.50
C ILE A 339 11.78 -9.38 -7.96
N GLN A 340 12.65 -10.38 -7.86
CA GLN A 340 14.06 -10.19 -7.52
C GLN A 340 14.91 -10.33 -8.78
N HIS A 341 15.77 -9.38 -9.03
CA HIS A 341 16.77 -9.40 -10.10
C HIS A 341 18.10 -9.99 -9.60
N ASP A 342 18.99 -10.36 -10.52
CA ASP A 342 20.27 -11.02 -10.21
C ASP A 342 21.18 -10.20 -9.29
N ASP A 343 21.10 -8.89 -9.35
CA ASP A 343 21.83 -7.96 -8.48
C ASP A 343 21.18 -7.74 -7.11
N GLY A 344 20.07 -8.43 -6.84
CA GLY A 344 19.27 -8.28 -5.63
C GLY A 344 18.30 -7.10 -5.67
N THR A 345 18.19 -6.36 -6.75
CA THR A 345 17.20 -5.30 -6.89
C THR A 345 15.79 -5.91 -6.89
N LEU A 346 14.86 -5.26 -6.21
CA LEU A 346 13.45 -5.64 -6.18
C LEU A 346 12.61 -4.72 -7.06
N THR A 347 11.70 -5.31 -7.81
CA THR A 347 10.64 -4.62 -8.55
C THR A 347 9.30 -5.30 -8.33
N LEU A 348 8.23 -4.67 -8.79
CA LEU A 348 6.88 -5.20 -8.70
C LEU A 348 6.31 -5.47 -10.09
N GLY A 349 5.63 -6.60 -10.22
CA GLY A 349 4.91 -7.01 -11.41
C GLY A 349 3.45 -7.31 -11.11
N GLU A 350 2.66 -7.47 -12.16
CA GLU A 350 1.26 -7.88 -12.04
C GLU A 350 1.14 -9.28 -11.42
N VAL A 351 0.15 -9.45 -10.56
CA VAL A 351 -0.21 -10.78 -10.03
C VAL A 351 -0.75 -11.64 -11.18
N PRO A 352 -0.18 -12.83 -11.49
CA PRO A 352 -0.60 -13.63 -12.63
C PRO A 352 -2.09 -14.00 -12.62
N ALA A 353 -2.66 -14.22 -11.45
CA ALA A 353 -4.07 -14.55 -11.32
C ALA A 353 -4.99 -13.35 -11.63
N ILE A 354 -4.52 -12.11 -11.49
CA ILE A 354 -5.25 -10.92 -11.96
C ILE A 354 -5.26 -10.91 -13.48
N ALA A 355 -4.11 -11.08 -14.14
CA ALA A 355 -4.04 -11.17 -15.61
C ALA A 355 -4.96 -12.26 -16.16
N ALA A 356 -5.03 -13.42 -15.50
CA ALA A 356 -5.87 -14.55 -15.92
C ALA A 356 -7.39 -14.25 -15.89
N LYS A 357 -7.84 -13.27 -15.10
CA LYS A 357 -9.26 -12.83 -15.10
C LYS A 357 -9.67 -12.16 -16.41
N PHE A 358 -8.71 -11.73 -17.23
CA PHE A 358 -8.91 -11.00 -18.49
C PHE A 358 -8.49 -11.82 -19.72
N ALA A 359 -8.80 -13.11 -19.75
CA ALA A 359 -8.33 -14.04 -20.78
C ALA A 359 -8.80 -13.77 -22.22
N ASN A 360 -9.80 -12.90 -22.44
CA ASN A 360 -10.40 -12.61 -23.73
C ASN A 360 -10.11 -11.15 -24.15
N ALA A 361 -8.86 -10.86 -24.46
CA ALA A 361 -8.47 -9.54 -24.95
C ALA A 361 -8.92 -9.31 -26.40
N ALA A 362 -9.39 -8.10 -26.70
CA ALA A 362 -9.65 -7.61 -28.03
C ALA A 362 -9.16 -6.16 -28.17
N ALA A 363 -8.51 -5.85 -29.30
CA ALA A 363 -8.15 -4.47 -29.59
C ALA A 363 -9.41 -3.63 -29.80
N PRO A 364 -9.62 -2.55 -29.00
CA PRO A 364 -10.80 -1.72 -29.15
C PRO A 364 -10.66 -0.82 -30.37
N ALA A 365 -11.76 -0.55 -31.08
CA ALA A 365 -11.75 0.42 -32.16
C ALA A 365 -11.49 1.84 -31.64
N ILE A 366 -10.72 2.64 -32.38
CA ILE A 366 -10.51 4.04 -32.07
C ILE A 366 -11.84 4.80 -32.30
N ALA A 367 -12.34 5.43 -31.26
CA ALA A 367 -13.61 6.17 -31.28
C ALA A 367 -13.45 7.58 -31.86
N ALA A 368 -12.33 8.25 -31.59
CA ALA A 368 -12.00 9.57 -32.12
C ALA A 368 -10.49 9.80 -32.15
N LYS A 369 -10.05 10.69 -33.02
CA LYS A 369 -8.66 11.14 -33.16
C LYS A 369 -8.62 12.67 -33.07
N SER A 370 -7.61 13.23 -32.41
CA SER A 370 -7.43 14.66 -32.35
C SER A 370 -5.96 15.04 -32.28
N THR A 371 -5.65 16.20 -32.81
CA THR A 371 -4.31 16.79 -32.81
C THR A 371 -4.39 18.28 -32.56
N THR A 372 -3.31 18.85 -32.06
CA THR A 372 -3.04 20.28 -32.18
C THR A 372 -2.26 20.57 -33.49
N GLU A 373 -2.01 21.84 -33.79
CA GLU A 373 -1.21 22.25 -34.96
C GLU A 373 0.15 21.51 -34.97
N GLY A 374 0.48 20.88 -36.11
CA GLY A 374 1.70 20.11 -36.30
C GLY A 374 1.67 18.69 -35.74
N GLY A 375 0.55 18.24 -35.13
CA GLY A 375 0.39 16.87 -34.68
C GLY A 375 -0.22 15.95 -35.76
N SER A 376 -0.06 14.63 -35.60
CA SER A 376 -0.76 13.63 -36.45
C SER A 376 -1.16 12.39 -35.67
N VAL A 377 -2.23 11.72 -36.15
CA VAL A 377 -2.70 10.42 -35.68
C VAL A 377 -2.94 9.53 -36.90
N GLU A 378 -2.12 8.53 -37.06
CA GLU A 378 -2.15 7.59 -38.19
C GLU A 378 -2.45 6.16 -37.72
N GLY A 379 -2.92 5.29 -38.61
CA GLY A 379 -3.19 3.90 -38.33
C GLY A 379 -4.51 3.64 -37.56
N ASP A 380 -4.60 2.45 -37.00
CA ASP A 380 -5.70 1.95 -36.16
C ASP A 380 -5.17 1.45 -34.80
N ALA A 381 -5.98 0.74 -34.03
CA ALA A 381 -5.59 0.25 -32.71
C ALA A 381 -4.50 -0.82 -32.73
N SER A 382 -4.20 -1.40 -33.88
CA SER A 382 -3.16 -2.44 -34.02
C SER A 382 -1.80 -1.90 -34.49
N ASN A 383 -1.78 -0.66 -35.01
CA ASN A 383 -0.60 -0.02 -35.56
C ASN A 383 -0.70 1.51 -35.47
N LEU A 384 -1.01 2.01 -34.29
CA LEU A 384 -1.24 3.42 -34.03
C LEU A 384 0.08 4.18 -33.98
N LYS A 385 0.14 5.31 -34.73
CA LYS A 385 1.25 6.26 -34.66
C LYS A 385 0.74 7.65 -34.33
N LEU A 386 1.36 8.25 -33.32
CA LEU A 386 1.03 9.59 -32.83
C LEU A 386 2.28 10.44 -32.89
N SER A 387 2.17 11.67 -33.43
CA SER A 387 3.28 12.63 -33.50
C SER A 387 2.85 13.99 -32.99
N GLY A 388 3.77 14.69 -32.33
CA GLY A 388 3.51 15.99 -31.71
C GLY A 388 2.50 15.88 -30.55
N ASN A 389 1.66 16.88 -30.38
CA ASN A 389 0.58 16.83 -29.39
C ASN A 389 -0.67 16.25 -30.05
N ALA A 390 -0.89 14.95 -29.85
CA ALA A 390 -1.91 14.16 -30.50
C ALA A 390 -2.47 13.07 -29.58
N TRP A 391 -3.72 12.67 -29.77
CA TRP A 391 -4.34 11.60 -28.99
C TRP A 391 -5.35 10.77 -29.79
N ALA A 392 -5.44 9.50 -29.43
CA ALA A 392 -6.46 8.58 -29.92
C ALA A 392 -7.38 8.19 -28.75
N LEU A 393 -8.68 8.47 -28.91
CA LEU A 393 -9.70 8.16 -27.93
C LEU A 393 -10.27 6.77 -28.17
N PHE A 394 -10.43 6.01 -27.09
CA PHE A 394 -11.02 4.68 -27.06
C PHE A 394 -12.37 4.67 -26.34
N PRO A 395 -13.19 3.64 -26.54
CA PRO A 395 -14.50 3.52 -25.92
C PRO A 395 -14.43 3.55 -24.38
N ARG A 396 -15.62 3.68 -23.76
CA ARG A 396 -15.78 3.69 -22.31
C ARG A 396 -15.31 2.40 -21.69
N LEU A 397 -14.57 2.54 -20.58
CA LEU A 397 -14.10 1.43 -19.76
C LEU A 397 -15.24 0.80 -18.96
N ALA A 398 -15.14 -0.50 -18.71
CA ALA A 398 -15.97 -1.21 -17.75
C ALA A 398 -15.56 -0.88 -16.29
N TYR A 399 -16.12 -1.59 -15.31
CA TYR A 399 -15.71 -1.45 -13.91
C TYR A 399 -14.33 -2.05 -13.65
N GLN A 400 -14.03 -3.20 -14.28
CA GLN A 400 -12.70 -3.82 -14.29
C GLN A 400 -12.17 -3.85 -15.72
N ASN A 401 -10.90 -3.48 -15.86
CA ASN A 401 -10.23 -3.48 -17.16
C ASN A 401 -8.78 -3.90 -17.00
N ARG A 402 -8.26 -4.55 -18.03
CA ARG A 402 -6.83 -4.75 -18.23
C ARG A 402 -6.48 -4.27 -19.64
N ILE A 403 -5.59 -3.28 -19.70
CA ILE A 403 -5.12 -2.68 -20.95
C ILE A 403 -3.65 -3.03 -21.08
N GLU A 404 -3.27 -3.65 -22.18
CA GLU A 404 -1.90 -4.07 -22.45
C GLU A 404 -1.49 -3.65 -23.85
N PHE A 405 -0.34 -3.00 -23.97
CA PHE A 405 0.20 -2.55 -25.25
C PHE A 405 1.68 -2.19 -25.10
N THR A 406 2.34 -2.00 -26.24
CA THR A 406 3.73 -1.57 -26.30
C THR A 406 3.79 -0.18 -26.94
N VAL A 407 4.54 0.72 -26.31
CA VAL A 407 4.89 2.03 -26.88
C VAL A 407 6.36 2.02 -27.26
N LYS A 408 6.66 2.44 -28.49
CA LYS A 408 8.03 2.74 -28.91
C LYS A 408 8.14 4.22 -29.19
N THR A 409 9.07 4.91 -28.52
CA THR A 409 9.34 6.32 -28.77
C THR A 409 10.44 6.48 -29.81
N ALA A 410 10.34 7.48 -30.69
CA ALA A 410 11.35 7.79 -31.68
C ALA A 410 12.57 8.44 -31.04
N GLY A 411 12.35 9.30 -30.06
CA GLY A 411 13.40 9.98 -29.30
C GLY A 411 13.45 9.53 -27.84
N ASN A 412 14.62 9.72 -27.20
CA ASN A 412 14.84 9.33 -25.82
C ASN A 412 13.99 10.14 -24.82
N ARG A 413 13.51 11.31 -25.21
CA ARG A 413 12.77 12.26 -24.38
C ARG A 413 11.33 12.48 -24.82
N ASP A 414 10.84 11.70 -25.78
CA ASP A 414 9.47 11.80 -26.24
C ASP A 414 8.50 11.55 -25.08
N LYS A 415 7.52 12.43 -24.93
CA LYS A 415 6.56 12.40 -23.82
C LYS A 415 5.25 11.79 -24.27
N PHE A 416 4.77 10.80 -23.54
CA PHE A 416 3.50 10.13 -23.84
C PHE A 416 2.73 9.81 -22.56
N GLY A 417 1.48 9.41 -22.71
CA GLY A 417 0.70 9.00 -21.55
C GLY A 417 -0.62 8.34 -21.91
N ILE A 418 -1.26 7.84 -20.88
CA ILE A 418 -2.57 7.23 -20.93
C ILE A 418 -3.53 8.05 -20.08
N SER A 419 -4.59 8.56 -20.70
CA SER A 419 -5.62 9.30 -19.97
C SER A 419 -6.78 8.38 -19.64
N LEU A 420 -7.17 8.42 -18.39
CA LEU A 420 -8.37 7.80 -17.86
C LEU A 420 -9.35 8.93 -17.50
N VAL A 421 -10.66 8.66 -17.38
CA VAL A 421 -11.68 9.70 -17.14
C VAL A 421 -11.64 10.77 -18.23
N ARG A 422 -11.62 10.36 -19.49
CA ARG A 422 -11.58 11.26 -20.62
C ARG A 422 -12.96 11.38 -21.27
N GLY A 423 -13.43 12.62 -21.45
CA GLY A 423 -14.59 12.94 -22.27
C GLY A 423 -14.25 13.01 -23.76
N THR A 424 -15.26 13.23 -24.60
CA THR A 424 -15.10 13.48 -26.03
C THR A 424 -14.75 14.94 -26.35
N ASP A 425 -14.95 15.82 -25.38
CA ASP A 425 -14.64 17.25 -25.41
C ASP A 425 -13.31 17.55 -24.69
N ALA A 426 -12.90 18.79 -24.72
CA ALA A 426 -11.65 19.27 -24.11
C ALA A 426 -11.76 19.46 -22.59
N GLY A 427 -12.71 18.80 -21.91
CA GLY A 427 -12.90 18.90 -20.48
C GLY A 427 -11.72 18.36 -19.67
N VAL A 428 -11.79 18.52 -18.36
CA VAL A 428 -10.74 18.04 -17.44
C VAL A 428 -10.69 16.51 -17.43
N PHE A 429 -9.50 15.96 -17.56
CA PHE A 429 -9.23 14.52 -17.50
C PHE A 429 -7.92 14.24 -16.75
N TYR A 430 -7.69 12.98 -16.45
CA TYR A 430 -6.55 12.55 -15.61
C TYR A 430 -5.69 11.57 -16.38
N SER A 431 -4.36 11.74 -16.29
CA SER A 431 -3.41 10.98 -17.06
C SER A 431 -2.28 10.45 -16.20
N LEU A 432 -1.88 9.22 -16.49
CA LEU A 432 -0.58 8.68 -16.13
C LEU A 432 0.38 9.01 -17.29
N ILE A 433 1.40 9.81 -17.03
CA ILE A 433 2.27 10.36 -18.07
C ILE A 433 3.70 9.90 -17.83
N VAL A 434 4.32 9.35 -18.88
CA VAL A 434 5.76 9.09 -18.93
C VAL A 434 6.46 10.34 -19.44
N ASN A 435 7.17 11.00 -18.53
CA ASN A 435 7.87 12.25 -18.76
C ASN A 435 9.37 12.04 -19.03
N ASP A 436 10.00 13.08 -19.55
CA ASP A 436 11.43 13.27 -19.54
C ASP A 436 11.92 13.61 -18.13
N GLU A 437 12.94 12.92 -17.64
CA GLU A 437 13.61 13.23 -16.36
C GLU A 437 15.09 13.55 -16.60
N SER A 438 15.78 12.70 -17.36
CA SER A 438 17.17 12.89 -17.78
C SER A 438 17.45 12.06 -19.04
N ASP A 439 18.68 12.06 -19.53
CA ASP A 439 19.05 11.22 -20.69
C ASP A 439 18.89 9.72 -20.41
N ASP A 440 19.11 9.31 -19.16
CA ASP A 440 19.09 7.91 -18.74
C ASP A 440 17.83 7.50 -17.98
N ASN A 441 17.02 8.47 -17.53
CA ASN A 441 15.88 8.21 -16.68
C ASN A 441 14.59 8.85 -17.21
N ARG A 442 13.49 8.16 -16.93
CA ARG A 442 12.11 8.61 -17.18
C ARG A 442 11.38 8.72 -15.84
N LYS A 443 10.25 9.41 -15.86
CA LYS A 443 9.39 9.59 -14.69
C LYS A 443 7.94 9.39 -15.05
N VAL A 444 7.21 8.63 -14.24
CA VAL A 444 5.75 8.52 -14.34
C VAL A 444 5.11 9.49 -13.37
N ASN A 445 4.18 10.30 -13.86
CA ASN A 445 3.39 11.22 -13.07
C ASN A 445 1.90 10.97 -13.25
N PHE A 446 1.13 11.29 -12.22
CA PHE A 446 -0.33 11.43 -12.32
C PHE A 446 -0.65 12.91 -12.42
N GLU A 447 -1.24 13.33 -13.53
CA GLU A 447 -1.49 14.73 -13.85
C GLU A 447 -2.95 14.98 -14.24
N GLN A 448 -3.46 16.14 -13.83
CA GLN A 448 -4.70 16.68 -14.36
C GLN A 448 -4.42 17.38 -15.69
N GLN A 449 -5.26 17.09 -16.69
CA GLN A 449 -5.18 17.67 -18.04
C GLN A 449 -6.48 18.41 -18.34
N GLY A 450 -6.49 19.34 -19.29
CA GLY A 450 -7.68 20.04 -19.72
C GLY A 450 -7.41 21.44 -20.25
N GLU A 451 -8.44 22.31 -20.28
CA GLU A 451 -8.40 23.65 -20.86
C GLU A 451 -7.29 24.54 -20.31
N ASN A 452 -6.88 24.32 -19.08
CA ASN A 452 -5.81 25.07 -18.41
C ASN A 452 -4.45 24.39 -18.48
N GLY A 453 -4.28 23.39 -19.35
CA GLY A 453 -3.03 22.64 -19.54
C GLY A 453 -2.83 21.50 -18.56
N CYS A 454 -1.56 21.08 -18.38
CA CYS A 454 -1.13 20.06 -17.44
C CYS A 454 -0.85 20.66 -16.06
N GLY A 455 -1.31 20.01 -15.02
CA GLY A 455 -0.97 20.33 -13.64
C GLY A 455 -0.71 19.08 -12.81
N PHE A 456 0.30 19.10 -11.97
CA PHE A 456 0.50 18.05 -10.98
C PHE A 456 -0.61 18.08 -9.93
N LEU A 457 -1.11 16.91 -9.59
CA LEU A 457 -2.07 16.80 -8.51
C LEU A 457 -1.35 16.81 -7.14
N ALA A 458 -2.09 17.20 -6.12
CA ALA A 458 -1.60 17.10 -4.75
C ALA A 458 -1.15 15.66 -4.46
N ASP A 459 -0.08 15.52 -3.70
CA ASP A 459 0.51 14.25 -3.31
C ASP A 459 1.04 13.38 -4.48
N ASN A 460 1.24 13.95 -5.67
CA ASN A 460 1.88 13.28 -6.80
C ASN A 460 3.37 13.63 -6.84
N ASP A 461 4.22 12.72 -6.45
CA ASP A 461 5.68 12.87 -6.46
C ASP A 461 6.37 12.18 -7.64
N GLY A 462 5.59 11.49 -8.47
CA GLY A 462 6.08 10.70 -9.59
C GLY A 462 6.91 9.48 -9.19
N TYR A 463 7.23 8.64 -10.15
CA TYR A 463 8.10 7.48 -10.00
C TYR A 463 9.17 7.50 -11.07
N VAL A 464 10.43 7.58 -10.67
CA VAL A 464 11.58 7.63 -11.58
C VAL A 464 12.08 6.22 -11.85
N PHE A 465 12.41 5.92 -13.12
CA PHE A 465 12.92 4.63 -13.57
C PHE A 465 13.91 4.80 -14.72
N GLN A 466 14.73 3.77 -14.92
CA GLN A 466 15.71 3.77 -15.99
C GLN A 466 15.02 3.70 -17.36
N ARG A 467 15.43 4.55 -18.30
CA ARG A 467 14.93 4.50 -19.66
C ARG A 467 15.35 3.19 -20.34
N PRO A 468 14.42 2.46 -21.01
CA PRO A 468 14.79 1.31 -21.82
C PRO A 468 15.75 1.68 -22.95
N ALA A 469 16.81 0.89 -23.15
CA ALA A 469 17.86 1.18 -24.11
C ALA A 469 17.36 1.32 -25.56
N ASP A 470 16.30 0.57 -25.91
CA ASP A 470 15.67 0.58 -27.24
C ASP A 470 14.42 1.47 -27.32
N ASN A 471 14.15 2.26 -26.27
CA ASN A 471 12.98 3.11 -26.14
C ASN A 471 11.63 2.37 -26.26
N THR A 472 11.60 1.09 -25.92
CA THR A 472 10.39 0.25 -25.97
C THR A 472 9.82 0.05 -24.57
N TYR A 473 8.55 0.42 -24.40
CA TYR A 473 7.81 0.38 -23.14
C TYR A 473 6.65 -0.59 -23.27
N HIS A 474 6.76 -1.75 -22.65
CA HIS A 474 5.63 -2.67 -22.48
C HIS A 474 4.82 -2.21 -21.28
N ILE A 475 3.56 -1.88 -21.51
CA ILE A 475 2.68 -1.24 -20.52
C ILE A 475 1.50 -2.16 -20.24
N VAL A 476 1.25 -2.42 -18.96
CA VAL A 476 0.05 -3.08 -18.46
C VAL A 476 -0.63 -2.16 -17.47
N ILE A 477 -1.93 -1.90 -17.68
CA ILE A 477 -2.75 -1.10 -16.76
C ILE A 477 -3.94 -1.95 -16.34
N THR A 478 -4.09 -2.18 -15.03
CA THR A 478 -5.26 -2.86 -14.47
C THR A 478 -6.06 -1.87 -13.65
N THR A 479 -7.35 -1.79 -13.89
CA THR A 479 -8.26 -0.94 -13.13
C THR A 479 -9.38 -1.75 -12.50
N ASP A 480 -9.71 -1.41 -11.26
CA ASP A 480 -10.89 -1.90 -10.56
C ASP A 480 -11.59 -0.70 -9.90
N ASN A 481 -12.68 -0.25 -10.52
CA ASN A 481 -13.34 1.00 -10.18
C ASN A 481 -12.35 2.19 -10.22
N SER A 482 -12.02 2.72 -9.05
CA SER A 482 -11.10 3.86 -8.91
C SER A 482 -9.67 3.45 -8.56
N VAL A 483 -9.37 2.17 -8.34
CA VAL A 483 -8.00 1.71 -8.16
C VAL A 483 -7.38 1.43 -9.52
N CYS A 484 -6.19 1.94 -9.73
CA CYS A 484 -5.42 1.78 -10.96
C CYS A 484 -4.00 1.37 -10.62
N THR A 485 -3.52 0.31 -11.25
CA THR A 485 -2.09 -0.08 -11.22
C THR A 485 -1.55 -0.05 -12.64
N MET A 486 -0.33 0.47 -12.81
CA MET A 486 0.38 0.47 -14.06
C MET A 486 1.74 -0.17 -13.89
N TYR A 487 2.12 -1.04 -14.82
CA TYR A 487 3.44 -1.66 -14.87
C TYR A 487 4.11 -1.29 -16.19
N ILE A 488 5.42 -1.04 -16.14
CA ILE A 488 6.26 -0.76 -17.31
C ILE A 488 7.48 -1.67 -17.24
N ASN A 489 7.64 -2.57 -18.21
CA ASN A 489 8.81 -3.45 -18.40
C ASN A 489 9.22 -4.25 -17.15
N ASP A 490 8.28 -4.60 -16.27
CA ASP A 490 8.57 -5.21 -14.95
C ASP A 490 9.57 -4.42 -14.09
N GLN A 491 9.83 -3.16 -14.43
CA GLN A 491 10.70 -2.24 -13.70
C GLN A 491 9.93 -1.22 -12.89
N VAL A 492 8.74 -0.85 -13.35
CA VAL A 492 7.91 0.17 -12.74
C VAL A 492 6.60 -0.45 -12.30
N CYS A 493 6.21 -0.16 -11.07
CA CYS A 493 4.84 -0.27 -10.60
C CYS A 493 4.36 1.10 -10.16
N TYR A 494 3.20 1.53 -10.63
CA TYR A 494 2.59 2.79 -10.26
C TYR A 494 1.14 2.56 -9.85
N THR A 495 0.89 2.49 -8.55
CA THR A 495 -0.45 2.37 -7.96
C THR A 495 -1.03 3.77 -7.73
N ASN A 496 -2.29 3.98 -8.12
CA ASN A 496 -2.97 5.23 -7.86
C ASN A 496 -4.48 5.06 -7.68
N ARG A 497 -5.09 6.06 -7.04
CA ARG A 497 -6.52 6.24 -6.93
C ARG A 497 -6.99 7.29 -7.93
N ILE A 498 -7.83 6.89 -8.88
CA ILE A 498 -8.42 7.79 -9.89
C ILE A 498 -9.92 7.56 -9.90
N TYR A 499 -10.68 8.48 -9.35
CA TYR A 499 -12.15 8.39 -9.38
C TYR A 499 -12.70 8.68 -10.77
N GLY A 500 -13.74 7.97 -11.16
CA GLY A 500 -14.46 8.18 -12.39
C GLY A 500 -13.93 7.39 -13.59
N ILE A 501 -13.01 6.42 -13.42
CA ILE A 501 -12.50 5.58 -14.51
C ILE A 501 -13.65 4.84 -15.20
N GLN A 502 -14.48 4.18 -14.42
CA GLN A 502 -15.59 3.38 -14.92
C GLN A 502 -16.59 4.26 -15.68
N ARG A 503 -17.01 3.76 -16.83
CA ARG A 503 -17.95 4.43 -17.77
C ARG A 503 -17.42 5.70 -18.45
N ASN A 504 -16.13 6.01 -18.31
CA ASN A 504 -15.49 7.06 -19.08
C ASN A 504 -14.63 6.48 -20.21
N CYS A 505 -14.44 7.26 -21.25
CA CYS A 505 -13.50 6.94 -22.31
C CYS A 505 -12.07 7.06 -21.78
N TRP A 506 -11.13 6.46 -22.50
CA TRP A 506 -9.70 6.55 -22.24
C TRP A 506 -8.96 6.88 -23.53
N SER A 507 -7.72 7.30 -23.43
CA SER A 507 -6.93 7.65 -24.63
C SER A 507 -5.46 7.35 -24.43
N ILE A 508 -4.78 7.11 -25.54
CA ILE A 508 -3.31 7.14 -25.64
C ILE A 508 -2.94 8.48 -26.25
N ASN A 509 -1.94 9.13 -25.66
CA ASN A 509 -1.53 10.48 -26.02
C ASN A 509 -0.02 10.51 -26.31
N SER A 510 0.36 11.27 -27.35
CA SER A 510 1.67 11.87 -27.47
C SER A 510 1.58 13.33 -27.05
N TYR A 511 2.50 13.80 -26.22
CA TYR A 511 2.60 15.20 -25.82
C TYR A 511 3.76 15.90 -26.50
N SER A 512 4.79 15.14 -26.89
CA SER A 512 5.91 15.63 -27.71
C SER A 512 6.61 14.44 -28.38
N GLY A 513 7.21 14.68 -29.54
CA GLY A 513 7.92 13.66 -30.30
C GLY A 513 6.97 12.73 -31.07
N THR A 514 7.36 11.48 -31.25
CA THR A 514 6.61 10.46 -31.99
C THR A 514 6.60 9.15 -31.24
N ILE A 515 5.43 8.55 -31.12
CA ILE A 515 5.22 7.23 -30.53
C ILE A 515 4.53 6.29 -31.54
N GLU A 516 4.92 5.03 -31.51
CA GLU A 516 4.28 3.91 -32.18
C GLU A 516 3.73 2.95 -31.13
N VAL A 517 2.47 2.51 -31.33
CA VAL A 517 1.74 1.65 -30.36
C VAL A 517 1.27 0.39 -31.03
#